data_79b349c42292b9017dc4356993f9f30f
#
_entry.id   79b349c42292b9017dc4356993f9f30f
#
_cell.length_a   1.000
_cell.length_b   1.000
_cell.length_c   1.000
_cell.angle_alpha   90.00
_cell.angle_beta   90.00
_cell.angle_gamma   90.00
#
_symmetry.space_group_name_H-M   'P 1'
#
loop_
_entity.id
_entity.type
_entity.pdbx_description
1 polymer ?
#
loop_
_entity_poly.entity_id
_entity_poly.type
_entity_poly.pdbx_seq_one_letter_code
_entity_poly.pdbx_strand_id
1 'polypeptide(L)'
;NAGHILGSSAVHLHIGNGKHNLLFSGDSKYEKSWLFDAANTRFPRVESLVLESTYGAAGDYQPSRHEANQELQDIVSRTLARNGKIIFPVFAVGRSQEVMIAIDELFRSGTVKPVPVWLDGMIQEATAIHASHPDYLTSSLRKSLLKDDGDNPFSNEWFRPVKGRELRENIL
;
A
#
# COMPACT_ATOMS: atom_id res chain seq x y z
N ASN A 1 -14.62 6.51 -2.98
CA ASN A 1 -13.22 6.10 -2.78
C ASN A 1 -12.52 7.06 -1.83
N ALA A 2 -11.95 6.57 -0.73
CA ALA A 2 -11.14 7.35 0.20
C ALA A 2 -9.62 7.21 -0.04
N GLY A 3 -9.21 6.35 -0.98
CA GLY A 3 -7.81 6.21 -1.42
C GLY A 3 -6.84 5.60 -0.40
N HIS A 4 -7.32 5.18 0.78
CA HIS A 4 -6.47 4.76 1.90
C HIS A 4 -6.11 3.27 1.85
N ILE A 5 -7.09 2.39 1.89
CA ILE A 5 -6.95 0.93 1.73
C ILE A 5 -8.05 0.39 0.83
N LEU A 6 -7.95 -0.87 0.41
CA LEU A 6 -8.99 -1.52 -0.39
C LEU A 6 -10.34 -1.48 0.34
N GLY A 7 -11.36 -0.91 -0.31
CA GLY A 7 -12.70 -0.73 0.24
C GLY A 7 -12.91 0.52 1.10
N SER A 8 -11.87 1.31 1.40
CA SER A 8 -12.04 2.57 2.13
C SER A 8 -12.93 3.57 1.38
N SER A 9 -13.87 4.17 2.09
CA SER A 9 -14.90 5.00 1.48
C SER A 9 -15.23 6.23 2.32
N ALA A 10 -15.38 7.37 1.67
CA ALA A 10 -16.07 8.51 2.27
C ALA A 10 -17.59 8.31 2.17
N VAL A 11 -18.33 8.71 3.20
CA VAL A 11 -19.79 8.59 3.26
C VAL A 11 -20.41 9.97 3.14
N HIS A 12 -21.19 10.18 2.08
CA HIS A 12 -21.91 11.43 1.85
C HIS A 12 -23.41 11.22 2.06
N LEU A 13 -23.94 11.81 3.12
CA LEU A 13 -25.34 11.69 3.51
C LEU A 13 -26.13 12.93 3.05
N HIS A 14 -27.25 12.69 2.37
CA HIS A 14 -28.21 13.69 1.95
C HIS A 14 -29.43 13.66 2.90
N ILE A 15 -29.51 14.63 3.82
CA ILE A 15 -30.54 14.70 4.85
C ILE A 15 -31.66 15.64 4.41
N GLY A 16 -32.91 15.22 4.61
CA GLY A 16 -34.08 16.04 4.31
C GLY A 16 -34.20 16.42 2.82
N ASN A 17 -34.04 15.46 1.92
CA ASN A 17 -34.04 15.68 0.46
C ASN A 17 -32.96 16.70 0.02
N GLY A 18 -31.78 16.62 0.60
CA GLY A 18 -30.66 17.49 0.26
C GLY A 18 -30.69 18.88 0.93
N LYS A 19 -31.52 19.07 1.95
CA LYS A 19 -31.52 20.30 2.73
C LYS A 19 -30.22 20.46 3.54
N HIS A 20 -29.63 19.36 3.96
CA HIS A 20 -28.33 19.31 4.64
C HIS A 20 -27.52 18.11 4.13
N ASN A 21 -26.26 18.34 3.77
CA ASN A 21 -25.37 17.30 3.30
C ASN A 21 -24.20 17.19 4.28
N LEU A 22 -24.01 15.99 4.78
CA LEU A 22 -22.96 15.65 5.73
C LEU A 22 -21.99 14.68 5.10
N LEU A 23 -20.70 15.00 5.10
CA LEU A 23 -19.64 14.15 4.59
C LEU A 23 -18.74 13.66 5.72
N PHE A 24 -18.57 12.33 5.80
CA PHE A 24 -17.54 11.69 6.61
C PHE A 24 -16.41 11.22 5.68
N SER A 25 -15.19 11.67 5.92
CA SER A 25 -14.06 11.28 5.09
C SER A 25 -13.66 9.81 5.27
N GLY A 26 -13.87 9.25 6.46
CA GLY A 26 -13.11 8.06 6.88
C GLY A 26 -11.61 8.35 6.87
N ASP A 27 -10.78 7.34 7.04
CA ASP A 27 -9.34 7.47 6.79
C ASP A 27 -9.12 7.65 5.29
N SER A 28 -8.44 8.72 4.90
CA SER A 28 -8.34 9.15 3.51
C SER A 28 -6.92 9.48 3.08
N LYS A 29 -6.62 9.24 1.81
CA LYS A 29 -5.34 9.59 1.20
C LYS A 29 -5.57 10.40 -0.07
N TYR A 30 -5.12 11.65 -0.04
CA TYR A 30 -5.34 12.63 -1.11
C TYR A 30 -4.33 12.53 -2.25
N GLU A 31 -3.29 11.72 -2.08
CA GLU A 31 -2.30 11.44 -3.10
C GLU A 31 -2.47 10.03 -3.66
N LYS A 32 -2.18 9.87 -4.95
CA LYS A 32 -2.12 8.57 -5.58
C LYS A 32 -1.03 7.71 -4.94
N SER A 33 -1.35 6.46 -4.59
CA SER A 33 -0.40 5.48 -4.09
C SER A 33 0.03 4.48 -5.18
N TRP A 34 0.86 3.52 -4.83
CA TRP A 34 1.15 2.38 -5.71
C TRP A 34 -0.10 1.53 -5.95
N LEU A 35 -0.96 1.42 -4.93
CA LEU A 35 -2.15 0.57 -4.96
C LEU A 35 -3.38 1.30 -5.47
N PHE A 36 -3.61 2.54 -5.00
CA PHE A 36 -4.89 3.22 -5.16
C PHE A 36 -4.74 4.61 -5.79
N ASP A 37 -5.73 5.02 -6.56
CA ASP A 37 -5.89 6.41 -6.93
C ASP A 37 -6.29 7.25 -5.70
N ALA A 38 -6.02 8.55 -5.76
CA ALA A 38 -6.33 9.50 -4.70
C ALA A 38 -7.81 9.47 -4.29
N ALA A 39 -8.09 9.88 -3.05
CA ALA A 39 -9.45 10.07 -2.56
C ALA A 39 -10.28 10.95 -3.50
N ASN A 40 -11.56 10.63 -3.63
CA ASN A 40 -12.49 11.51 -4.33
C ASN A 40 -12.76 12.75 -3.46
N THR A 41 -12.46 13.93 -3.99
CA THR A 41 -12.69 15.23 -3.34
C THR A 41 -13.79 16.04 -4.01
N ARG A 42 -14.45 15.50 -5.04
CA ARG A 42 -15.50 16.19 -5.80
C ARG A 42 -16.87 15.82 -5.26
N PHE A 43 -17.37 16.64 -4.36
CA PHE A 43 -18.73 16.53 -3.82
C PHE A 43 -19.55 17.75 -4.25
N PRO A 44 -20.78 17.56 -4.73
CA PRO A 44 -21.58 18.67 -5.29
C PRO A 44 -21.96 19.71 -4.25
N ARG A 45 -22.16 19.30 -3.01
CA ARG A 45 -22.56 20.17 -1.89
C ARG A 45 -22.26 19.50 -0.56
N VAL A 46 -21.63 20.21 0.36
CA VAL A 46 -21.31 19.75 1.72
C VAL A 46 -21.51 20.89 2.69
N GLU A 47 -22.48 20.78 3.62
CA GLU A 47 -22.71 21.74 4.69
C GLU A 47 -21.92 21.38 5.95
N SER A 48 -21.73 20.09 6.19
CA SER A 48 -20.93 19.61 7.33
C SER A 48 -19.92 18.58 6.86
N LEU A 49 -18.69 18.71 7.38
CA LEU A 49 -17.59 17.80 7.08
C LEU A 49 -17.01 17.26 8.39
N VAL A 50 -16.98 15.92 8.51
CA VAL A 50 -16.19 15.22 9.53
C VAL A 50 -14.96 14.66 8.83
N LEU A 51 -13.80 15.26 9.12
CA LEU A 51 -12.53 14.98 8.47
C LEU A 51 -11.58 14.32 9.45
N GLU A 52 -10.87 13.27 9.01
CA GLU A 52 -9.76 12.72 9.77
C GLU A 52 -8.61 13.74 9.85
N SER A 53 -7.76 13.61 10.85
CA SER A 53 -6.64 14.53 11.09
C SER A 53 -5.39 13.81 11.62
N THR A 54 -5.16 12.61 11.16
CA THR A 54 -4.04 11.75 11.58
C THR A 54 -2.69 12.47 11.46
N TYR A 55 -2.52 13.24 10.39
CA TYR A 55 -1.35 14.09 10.13
C TYR A 55 -1.74 15.57 10.05
N GLY A 56 -2.56 16.02 11.01
CA GLY A 56 -3.13 17.36 11.01
C GLY A 56 -2.38 18.38 11.86
N ALA A 57 -1.30 18.00 12.54
CA ALA A 57 -0.53 18.95 13.34
C ALA A 57 0.39 19.82 12.48
N ALA A 58 0.67 21.03 12.95
CA ALA A 58 1.63 21.91 12.32
C ALA A 58 3.03 21.23 12.36
N GLY A 59 3.57 20.90 11.20
CA GLY A 59 4.85 20.18 11.08
C GLY A 59 4.75 18.70 10.74
N ASP A 60 3.55 18.15 10.60
CA ASP A 60 3.33 16.78 10.09
C ASP A 60 3.55 16.72 8.57
N TYR A 61 4.78 16.97 8.16
CA TYR A 61 5.17 16.87 6.75
C TYR A 61 5.68 15.47 6.47
N GLN A 62 5.05 14.80 5.52
CA GLN A 62 5.51 13.51 5.02
C GLN A 62 6.53 13.73 3.88
N PRO A 63 7.59 12.91 3.79
CA PRO A 63 8.49 12.94 2.66
C PRO A 63 7.73 12.61 1.38
N SER A 64 8.19 13.14 0.26
CA SER A 64 7.67 12.75 -1.04
C SER A 64 7.89 11.25 -1.27
N ARG A 65 7.08 10.64 -2.14
CA ARG A 65 7.26 9.23 -2.51
C ARG A 65 8.65 8.96 -3.08
N HIS A 66 9.18 9.89 -3.86
CA HIS A 66 10.50 9.77 -4.44
C HIS A 66 11.58 9.69 -3.36
N GLU A 67 11.55 10.59 -2.38
CA GLU A 67 12.48 10.59 -1.24
C GLU A 67 12.35 9.30 -0.42
N ALA A 68 11.12 8.88 -0.10
CA ALA A 68 10.87 7.62 0.63
C ALA A 68 11.38 6.39 -0.12
N ASN A 69 11.23 6.33 -1.45
CA ASN A 69 11.76 5.25 -2.26
C ASN A 69 13.30 5.25 -2.32
N GLN A 70 13.93 6.42 -2.42
CA GLN A 70 15.39 6.52 -2.36
C GLN A 70 15.92 6.06 -1.01
N GLU A 71 15.30 6.49 0.09
CA GLU A 71 15.69 6.06 1.43
C GLU A 71 15.51 4.55 1.61
N LEU A 72 14.41 3.97 1.14
CA LEU A 72 14.20 2.52 1.15
C LEU A 72 15.30 1.80 0.36
N GLN A 73 15.61 2.25 -0.84
CA GLN A 73 16.68 1.69 -1.68
C GLN A 73 18.03 1.73 -0.97
N ASP A 74 18.38 2.85 -0.35
CA ASP A 74 19.63 3.03 0.38
C ASP A 74 19.72 2.13 1.60
N ILE A 75 18.63 2.01 2.37
CA ILE A 75 18.55 1.12 3.53
C ILE A 75 18.72 -0.33 3.10
N VAL A 76 17.99 -0.76 2.07
CA VAL A 76 18.05 -2.15 1.55
C VAL A 76 19.45 -2.44 1.05
N SER A 77 20.00 -1.60 0.18
CA SER A 77 21.34 -1.78 -0.41
C SER A 77 22.44 -1.87 0.65
N ARG A 78 22.49 -0.93 1.59
CA ARG A 78 23.49 -0.91 2.67
C ARG A 78 23.37 -2.11 3.60
N THR A 79 22.14 -2.55 3.88
CA THR A 79 21.92 -3.67 4.79
C THR A 79 22.31 -4.99 4.14
N LEU A 80 21.97 -5.21 2.89
CA LEU A 80 22.35 -6.43 2.16
C LEU A 80 23.84 -6.49 1.86
N ALA A 81 24.49 -5.36 1.60
CA ALA A 81 25.95 -5.30 1.39
C ALA A 81 26.76 -5.81 2.60
N ARG A 82 26.21 -5.73 3.81
CA ARG A 82 26.82 -6.27 5.04
C ARG A 82 26.21 -7.59 5.50
N ASN A 83 25.50 -8.31 4.65
CA ASN A 83 24.77 -9.55 4.96
C ASN A 83 23.77 -9.38 6.14
N GLY A 84 23.20 -8.18 6.28
CA GLY A 84 22.22 -7.88 7.32
C GLY A 84 20.83 -8.34 6.95
N LYS A 85 19.92 -8.31 7.94
CA LYS A 85 18.49 -8.58 7.79
C LYS A 85 17.70 -7.28 7.95
N ILE A 86 16.56 -7.18 7.27
CA ILE A 86 15.63 -6.05 7.40
C ILE A 86 14.28 -6.60 7.83
N ILE A 87 13.68 -5.96 8.82
CA ILE A 87 12.33 -6.25 9.27
C ILE A 87 11.44 -5.05 8.94
N PHE A 88 10.34 -5.29 8.23
CA PHE A 88 9.31 -4.31 7.92
C PHE A 88 8.08 -4.55 8.81
N PRO A 89 7.91 -3.81 9.91
CA PRO A 89 6.71 -3.89 10.74
C PRO A 89 5.58 -3.14 10.04
N VAL A 90 4.74 -3.87 9.31
CA VAL A 90 3.66 -3.31 8.48
C VAL A 90 2.33 -3.99 8.75
N PHE A 91 1.23 -3.25 8.55
CA PHE A 91 -0.10 -3.84 8.54
C PHE A 91 -0.26 -4.81 7.36
N ALA A 92 -0.99 -5.89 7.56
CA ALA A 92 -1.23 -6.90 6.53
C ALA A 92 -1.98 -6.34 5.31
N VAL A 93 -2.85 -5.33 5.52
CA VAL A 93 -3.66 -4.71 4.46
C VAL A 93 -3.07 -3.35 4.06
N GLY A 94 -2.90 -3.14 2.78
CA GLY A 94 -2.47 -1.89 2.16
C GLY A 94 -0.95 -1.67 2.24
N ARG A 95 -0.41 -1.42 3.41
CA ARG A 95 1.01 -1.03 3.56
C ARG A 95 1.98 -2.15 3.17
N SER A 96 1.68 -3.40 3.49
CA SER A 96 2.50 -4.54 3.07
C SER A 96 2.55 -4.69 1.55
N GLN A 97 1.42 -4.52 0.86
CA GLN A 97 1.39 -4.59 -0.61
C GLN A 97 2.16 -3.42 -1.25
N GLU A 98 2.13 -2.22 -0.68
CA GLU A 98 2.97 -1.11 -1.15
C GLU A 98 4.47 -1.42 -1.00
N VAL A 99 4.89 -1.99 0.14
CA VAL A 99 6.28 -2.43 0.35
C VAL A 99 6.65 -3.55 -0.63
N MET A 100 5.77 -4.52 -0.88
CA MET A 100 6.02 -5.57 -1.87
C MET A 100 6.28 -4.98 -3.26
N ILE A 101 5.46 -4.03 -3.72
CA ILE A 101 5.65 -3.38 -5.03
C ILE A 101 6.99 -2.64 -5.07
N ALA A 102 7.34 -1.89 -4.03
CA ALA A 102 8.59 -1.14 -3.98
C ALA A 102 9.83 -2.07 -4.00
N ILE A 103 9.80 -3.18 -3.27
CA ILE A 103 10.86 -4.19 -3.28
C ILE A 103 10.94 -4.90 -4.63
N ASP A 104 9.80 -5.25 -5.22
CA ASP A 104 9.73 -5.85 -6.56
C ASP A 104 10.39 -4.95 -7.61
N GLU A 105 10.12 -3.66 -7.58
CA GLU A 105 10.74 -2.67 -8.47
C GLU A 105 12.25 -2.59 -8.27
N LEU A 106 12.74 -2.58 -7.03
CA LEU A 106 14.19 -2.58 -6.73
C LEU A 106 14.90 -3.82 -7.29
N PHE A 107 14.26 -4.98 -7.20
CA PHE A 107 14.83 -6.23 -7.70
C PHE A 107 14.77 -6.33 -9.22
N ARG A 108 13.63 -5.97 -9.84
CA ARG A 108 13.47 -5.98 -11.31
C ARG A 108 14.35 -4.95 -12.02
N SER A 109 14.57 -3.79 -11.43
CA SER A 109 15.46 -2.77 -11.99
C SER A 109 16.94 -3.17 -11.93
N GLY A 110 17.28 -4.25 -11.21
CA GLY A 110 18.66 -4.66 -10.98
C GLY A 110 19.42 -3.74 -9.99
N THR A 111 18.74 -2.79 -9.37
CA THR A 111 19.33 -1.87 -8.38
C THR A 111 19.86 -2.63 -7.17
N VAL A 112 19.14 -3.68 -6.77
CA VAL A 112 19.50 -4.58 -5.70
C VAL A 112 19.37 -6.02 -6.19
N LYS A 113 20.36 -6.87 -5.86
CA LYS A 113 20.26 -8.31 -6.17
C LYS A 113 19.10 -8.93 -5.39
N PRO A 114 18.20 -9.69 -6.04
CA PRO A 114 17.10 -10.36 -5.36
C PRO A 114 17.55 -11.27 -4.22
N VAL A 115 16.86 -11.17 -3.09
CA VAL A 115 17.00 -12.02 -1.91
C VAL A 115 15.62 -12.49 -1.47
N PRO A 116 15.51 -13.59 -0.68
CA PRO A 116 14.23 -14.01 -0.14
C PRO A 116 13.58 -12.92 0.72
N VAL A 117 12.31 -12.62 0.44
CA VAL A 117 11.45 -11.71 1.21
C VAL A 117 10.36 -12.56 1.86
N TRP A 118 10.46 -12.71 3.17
CA TRP A 118 9.57 -13.57 3.93
C TRP A 118 8.31 -12.81 4.34
N LEU A 119 7.15 -13.34 3.99
CA LEU A 119 5.83 -12.79 4.30
C LEU A 119 5.24 -13.53 5.50
N ASP A 120 5.12 -12.85 6.64
CA ASP A 120 4.56 -13.42 7.87
C ASP A 120 3.19 -12.82 8.20
N GLY A 121 2.38 -13.56 8.94
CA GLY A 121 1.01 -13.18 9.29
C GLY A 121 0.03 -13.30 8.11
N MET A 122 -0.97 -12.41 8.04
CA MET A 122 -2.05 -12.43 7.05
C MET A 122 -1.72 -11.67 5.75
N ILE A 123 -0.44 -11.42 5.45
CA ILE A 123 -0.05 -10.63 4.27
C ILE A 123 -0.48 -11.34 2.97
N GLN A 124 -0.37 -12.68 2.93
CA GLN A 124 -0.73 -13.45 1.74
C GLN A 124 -2.23 -13.38 1.43
N GLU A 125 -3.06 -13.59 2.43
CA GLU A 125 -4.53 -13.53 2.30
C GLU A 125 -4.96 -12.12 1.86
N ALA A 126 -4.42 -11.10 2.51
CA ALA A 126 -4.69 -9.72 2.13
C ALA A 126 -4.24 -9.43 0.68
N THR A 127 -3.08 -9.92 0.27
CA THR A 127 -2.57 -9.75 -1.10
C THR A 127 -3.44 -10.48 -2.13
N ALA A 128 -3.89 -11.68 -1.81
CA ALA A 128 -4.82 -12.43 -2.68
C ALA A 128 -6.16 -11.68 -2.86
N ILE A 129 -6.67 -11.05 -1.80
CA ILE A 129 -7.87 -10.20 -1.88
C ILE A 129 -7.62 -8.99 -2.78
N HIS A 130 -6.48 -8.29 -2.67
CA HIS A 130 -6.14 -7.19 -3.58
C HIS A 130 -6.08 -7.66 -5.04
N ALA A 131 -5.41 -8.78 -5.30
CA ALA A 131 -5.29 -9.34 -6.65
C ALA A 131 -6.64 -9.79 -7.24
N SER A 132 -7.59 -10.23 -6.41
CA SER A 132 -8.94 -10.61 -6.86
C SER A 132 -9.88 -9.43 -7.15
N HIS A 133 -9.47 -8.21 -6.80
CA HIS A 133 -10.27 -7.00 -7.00
C HIS A 133 -9.48 -5.92 -7.78
N PRO A 134 -8.97 -6.23 -9.00
CA PRO A 134 -8.07 -5.34 -9.75
C PRO A 134 -8.74 -4.03 -10.18
N ASP A 135 -10.07 -3.99 -10.29
CA ASP A 135 -10.82 -2.80 -10.69
C ASP A 135 -10.75 -1.65 -9.69
N TYR A 136 -10.42 -1.94 -8.43
CA TYR A 136 -10.25 -0.94 -7.38
C TYR A 136 -8.80 -0.45 -7.24
N LEU A 137 -7.88 -1.03 -7.99
CA LEU A 137 -6.46 -0.70 -7.97
C LEU A 137 -6.11 0.35 -9.05
N THR A 138 -4.93 0.93 -8.95
CA THR A 138 -4.44 1.84 -9.99
C THR A 138 -4.41 1.17 -11.37
N SER A 139 -4.60 1.94 -12.43
CA SER A 139 -4.62 1.41 -13.80
C SER A 139 -3.32 0.71 -14.21
N SER A 140 -2.18 1.15 -13.69
CA SER A 140 -0.88 0.50 -13.91
C SER A 140 -0.81 -0.88 -13.25
N LEU A 141 -1.15 -0.95 -11.96
CA LEU A 141 -1.14 -2.19 -11.21
C LEU A 141 -2.16 -3.19 -11.76
N ARG A 142 -3.37 -2.72 -12.09
CA ARG A 142 -4.38 -3.57 -12.74
C ARG A 142 -3.87 -4.19 -14.05
N LYS A 143 -3.17 -3.42 -14.87
CA LYS A 143 -2.56 -3.95 -16.10
C LYS A 143 -1.52 -5.03 -15.81
N SER A 144 -0.65 -4.81 -14.83
CA SER A 144 0.37 -5.79 -14.42
C SER A 144 -0.25 -7.08 -13.87
N LEU A 145 -1.37 -6.98 -13.13
CA LEU A 145 -2.07 -8.16 -12.59
C LEU A 145 -2.81 -8.98 -13.64
N LEU A 146 -3.30 -8.33 -14.72
CA LEU A 146 -4.09 -8.99 -15.76
C LEU A 146 -3.26 -9.51 -16.94
N LYS A 147 -1.96 -9.22 -16.98
CA LYS A 147 -1.06 -9.74 -18.00
C LYS A 147 -0.47 -11.08 -17.58
N ASP A 148 -0.39 -12.02 -18.53
CA ASP A 148 0.20 -13.36 -18.31
C ASP A 148 1.74 -13.38 -18.47
N ASP A 149 2.39 -12.23 -18.59
CA ASP A 149 3.82 -12.09 -18.93
C ASP A 149 4.77 -12.02 -17.73
N GLY A 150 4.29 -12.39 -16.53
CA GLY A 150 5.11 -12.39 -15.32
C GLY A 150 5.29 -11.02 -14.65
N ASP A 151 4.53 -10.02 -15.08
CA ASP A 151 4.58 -8.64 -14.54
C ASP A 151 3.84 -8.46 -13.20
N ASN A 152 3.24 -9.53 -12.65
CA ASN A 152 2.52 -9.44 -11.37
C ASN A 152 3.50 -9.20 -10.22
N PRO A 153 3.50 -8.02 -9.57
CA PRO A 153 4.47 -7.66 -8.54
C PRO A 153 4.28 -8.44 -7.22
N PHE A 154 3.21 -9.23 -7.09
CA PHE A 154 2.91 -9.99 -5.88
C PHE A 154 3.28 -11.48 -5.99
N SER A 155 3.57 -11.99 -7.18
CA SER A 155 3.76 -13.42 -7.43
C SER A 155 5.20 -13.83 -7.76
N ASN A 156 6.16 -12.94 -7.55
CA ASN A 156 7.55 -13.24 -7.83
C ASN A 156 8.16 -14.23 -6.83
N GLU A 157 9.13 -15.01 -7.29
CA GLU A 157 9.78 -16.09 -6.53
C GLU A 157 10.52 -15.65 -5.27
N TRP A 158 10.88 -14.37 -5.18
CA TRP A 158 11.48 -13.83 -3.96
C TRP A 158 10.50 -13.66 -2.81
N PHE A 159 9.19 -13.54 -3.05
CA PHE A 159 8.17 -13.49 -2.01
C PHE A 159 7.82 -14.87 -1.51
N ARG A 160 8.17 -15.17 -0.27
CA ARG A 160 8.02 -16.49 0.33
C ARG A 160 7.16 -16.42 1.59
N PRO A 161 6.11 -17.23 1.69
CA PRO A 161 5.32 -17.29 2.91
C PRO A 161 6.10 -17.95 4.06
N VAL A 162 5.96 -17.41 5.25
CA VAL A 162 6.42 -18.08 6.46
C VAL A 162 5.41 -19.16 6.85
N LYS A 163 5.79 -20.43 6.72
CA LYS A 163 4.95 -21.57 7.08
C LYS A 163 5.50 -22.25 8.35
N GLY A 164 4.73 -22.12 9.45
CA GLY A 164 5.06 -22.78 10.70
C GLY A 164 6.06 -22.00 11.58
N ARG A 165 6.13 -22.44 12.84
CA ARG A 165 6.93 -21.80 13.88
C ARG A 165 8.44 -21.99 13.66
N GLU A 166 8.85 -23.20 13.29
CA GLU A 166 10.25 -23.55 13.07
C GLU A 166 10.91 -22.68 11.99
N LEU A 167 10.23 -22.46 10.86
CA LEU A 167 10.73 -21.58 9.80
C LEU A 167 10.88 -20.13 10.29
N ARG A 168 9.91 -19.65 11.10
CA ARG A 168 9.97 -18.30 11.67
C ARG A 168 11.19 -18.14 12.58
N GLU A 169 11.46 -19.11 13.46
CA GLU A 169 12.62 -19.10 14.36
C GLU A 169 13.96 -19.14 13.61
N ASN A 170 14.01 -19.81 12.46
CA ASN A 170 15.22 -19.88 11.61
C ASN A 170 15.47 -18.62 10.76
N ILE A 171 14.44 -17.82 10.47
CA ILE A 171 14.55 -16.57 9.70
C ILE A 171 15.05 -15.42 10.58
N LEU A 172 14.61 -15.35 11.83
CA LEU A 172 14.96 -14.30 12.79
C LEU A 172 16.35 -14.55 13.39
#